data_b496ffe09e630dba62099b44d0aacb08
#
_entry.id   b496ffe09e630dba62099b44d0aacb08
#
_cell.length_a   1.000
_cell.length_b   1.000
_cell.length_c   1.000
_cell.angle_alpha   90.00
_cell.angle_beta   90.00
_cell.angle_gamma   90.00
#
_symmetry.space_group_name_H-M   'P 1'
#
loop_
_entity.id
_entity.type
_entity.pdbx_description
1 polymer ?
#
loop_
_entity_poly.entity_id
_entity_poly.type
_entity_poly.pdbx_seq_one_letter_code
_entity_poly.pdbx_strand_id
1 'polypeptide(L)'
;MSNKGMGVSRRNFLKGAALAGAATAGAAALAGCASGGSGNASADWMPASWDYETDVLVIGYGGAGMWASLIAADECQQKVLVLEKAPIEGGGNSRINNGEWTIIEEDKKELFADYIRAFTHGKTPDDMIDAWVNEAVRNTEYADKYGMTY
;
A
#
# COMPACT_ATOMS: atom_id res chain seq x y z
N MET A 1 30.09 -7.84 -27.24
CA MET A 1 28.80 -8.57 -27.29
C MET A 1 28.15 -8.46 -25.90
N SER A 2 27.20 -7.57 -25.74
CA SER A 2 26.59 -7.27 -24.44
C SER A 2 25.31 -8.13 -24.29
N ASN A 3 25.34 -9.03 -23.32
CA ASN A 3 24.22 -9.92 -23.01
C ASN A 3 23.17 -9.12 -22.19
N LYS A 4 22.13 -8.60 -22.85
CA LYS A 4 20.97 -8.01 -22.18
C LYS A 4 20.14 -9.13 -21.54
N GLY A 5 20.29 -9.31 -20.23
CA GLY A 5 19.40 -10.15 -19.46
C GLY A 5 17.97 -9.58 -19.52
N MET A 6 17.03 -10.34 -20.12
CA MET A 6 15.60 -10.02 -20.14
C MET A 6 15.04 -10.20 -18.72
N GLY A 7 14.93 -9.09 -17.99
CA GLY A 7 14.21 -9.06 -16.72
C GLY A 7 12.71 -9.21 -16.96
N VAL A 8 12.15 -10.33 -16.53
CA VAL A 8 10.70 -10.53 -16.55
C VAL A 8 10.08 -9.66 -15.46
N SER A 9 9.21 -8.71 -15.83
CA SER A 9 8.52 -7.86 -14.86
C SER A 9 7.57 -8.71 -14.00
N ARG A 10 7.40 -8.35 -12.71
CA ARG A 10 6.49 -9.05 -11.77
C ARG A 10 5.07 -9.19 -12.32
N ARG A 11 4.59 -8.18 -13.03
CA ARG A 11 3.28 -8.17 -13.68
C ARG A 11 3.19 -9.20 -14.83
N ASN A 12 4.25 -9.35 -15.61
CA ASN A 12 4.30 -10.34 -16.70
C ASN A 12 4.48 -11.76 -16.16
N PHE A 13 5.17 -11.92 -15.03
CA PHE A 13 5.25 -13.20 -14.32
C PHE A 13 3.87 -13.66 -13.83
N LEU A 14 3.11 -12.78 -13.18
CA LEU A 14 1.75 -13.09 -12.70
C LEU A 14 0.77 -13.38 -13.85
N LYS A 15 0.84 -12.62 -14.95
CA LYS A 15 0.04 -12.89 -16.16
C LYS A 15 0.42 -14.20 -16.82
N GLY A 16 1.70 -14.54 -16.87
CA GLY A 16 2.19 -15.81 -17.39
C GLY A 16 1.75 -17.01 -16.55
N ALA A 17 1.76 -16.88 -15.23
CA ALA A 17 1.28 -17.92 -14.31
C ALA A 17 -0.22 -18.17 -14.45
N ALA A 18 -1.04 -17.11 -14.63
CA ALA A 18 -2.48 -17.22 -14.87
C ALA A 18 -2.82 -17.87 -16.21
N LEU A 19 -2.05 -17.61 -17.27
CA LEU A 19 -2.25 -18.19 -18.60
C LEU A 19 -1.74 -19.64 -18.71
N ALA A 20 -0.64 -19.97 -18.03
CA ALA A 20 -0.12 -21.34 -17.99
C ALA A 20 -1.03 -22.29 -17.18
N GLY A 21 -1.73 -21.78 -16.17
CA GLY A 21 -2.72 -22.52 -15.40
C GLY A 21 -3.99 -22.85 -16.19
N ALA A 22 -4.33 -22.07 -17.21
CA ALA A 22 -5.54 -22.25 -18.00
C ALA A 22 -5.39 -23.25 -19.17
N ALA A 23 -4.15 -23.56 -19.58
CA ALA A 23 -3.90 -24.34 -20.79
C ALA A 23 -3.61 -25.83 -20.57
N THR A 24 -3.36 -26.31 -19.36
CA THR A 24 -2.95 -27.71 -19.10
C THR A 24 -3.70 -28.47 -18.03
N ALA A 25 -4.83 -27.98 -17.53
CA ALA A 25 -5.56 -28.67 -16.46
C ALA A 25 -7.07 -28.41 -16.47
N GLY A 26 -7.71 -28.71 -17.58
CA GLY A 26 -9.12 -29.04 -17.52
C GLY A 26 -9.28 -30.37 -16.78
N ALA A 27 -9.76 -30.40 -15.55
CA ALA A 27 -10.24 -31.47 -14.71
C ALA A 27 -9.33 -32.00 -13.58
N ALA A 28 -8.01 -32.00 -13.70
CA ALA A 28 -7.16 -32.60 -12.65
C ALA A 28 -6.77 -31.60 -11.52
N ALA A 29 -6.74 -30.31 -11.78
CA ALA A 29 -6.39 -29.30 -10.76
C ALA A 29 -7.56 -28.92 -9.83
N LEU A 30 -8.80 -29.17 -10.23
CA LEU A 30 -9.98 -28.99 -9.37
C LEU A 30 -10.20 -30.16 -8.40
N ALA A 31 -9.63 -31.33 -8.73
CA ALA A 31 -9.72 -32.51 -7.83
C ALA A 31 -8.73 -32.42 -6.65
N GLY A 32 -7.66 -31.64 -6.77
CA GLY A 32 -6.69 -31.41 -5.68
C GLY A 32 -7.22 -30.56 -4.54
N CYS A 33 -8.24 -29.74 -4.78
CA CYS A 33 -8.90 -28.94 -3.74
C CYS A 33 -10.12 -29.62 -3.11
N ALA A 34 -10.57 -30.74 -3.71
CA ALA A 34 -11.79 -31.50 -3.25
C ALA A 34 -11.47 -32.76 -2.50
N SER A 35 -10.23 -33.26 -2.47
CA SER A 35 -9.85 -34.36 -1.58
C SER A 35 -9.57 -33.77 -0.20
N GLY A 36 -10.62 -33.79 0.65
CA GLY A 36 -10.56 -33.47 2.06
C GLY A 36 -9.56 -34.36 2.80
N GLY A 37 -8.31 -33.99 2.75
CA GLY A 37 -7.31 -34.35 3.71
C GLY A 37 -7.19 -33.18 4.68
N SER A 38 -7.80 -33.26 5.85
CA SER A 38 -7.43 -32.49 7.04
C SER A 38 -5.97 -32.77 7.41
N GLY A 39 -5.06 -32.44 6.57
CA GLY A 39 -3.66 -32.29 6.90
C GLY A 39 -3.43 -30.79 7.05
N ASN A 40 -3.52 -30.27 8.29
CA ASN A 40 -2.80 -29.07 8.67
C ASN A 40 -1.30 -29.33 8.39
N ALA A 41 -0.90 -29.12 7.15
CA ALA A 41 0.48 -28.78 6.88
C ALA A 41 0.64 -27.35 7.39
N SER A 42 0.70 -27.18 8.70
CA SER A 42 1.31 -26.01 9.30
C SER A 42 2.71 -25.98 8.70
N ALA A 43 2.98 -25.05 7.79
CA ALA A 43 4.32 -24.84 7.32
C ALA A 43 5.17 -24.66 8.58
N ASP A 44 6.28 -25.37 8.72
CA ASP A 44 7.15 -25.37 9.92
C ASP A 44 7.59 -23.95 10.38
N TRP A 45 7.39 -22.94 9.53
CA TRP A 45 7.65 -21.53 9.81
C TRP A 45 6.48 -20.77 10.42
N MET A 46 5.26 -21.35 10.42
CA MET A 46 4.07 -20.70 11.01
C MET A 46 4.01 -20.95 12.50
N PRO A 47 3.80 -19.91 13.33
CA PRO A 47 3.59 -20.11 14.74
C PRO A 47 2.31 -20.88 15.02
N ALA A 48 2.27 -21.65 16.11
CA ALA A 48 1.09 -22.41 16.52
C ALA A 48 -0.08 -21.51 16.96
N SER A 49 0.21 -20.27 17.37
CA SER A 49 -0.76 -19.25 17.73
C SER A 49 -0.18 -17.85 17.50
N TRP A 50 -1.04 -16.88 17.38
CA TRP A 50 -0.70 -15.48 17.26
C TRP A 50 -1.11 -14.72 18.51
N ASP A 51 -0.29 -13.76 18.94
CA ASP A 51 -0.63 -12.90 20.08
C ASP A 51 -1.75 -11.91 19.72
N TYR A 52 -1.83 -11.53 18.46
CA TYR A 52 -2.81 -10.58 17.94
C TYR A 52 -3.38 -11.05 16.61
N GLU A 53 -4.65 -10.78 16.40
CA GLU A 53 -5.36 -10.97 15.13
C GLU A 53 -5.99 -9.63 14.74
N THR A 54 -5.87 -9.27 13.47
CA THR A 54 -6.33 -7.98 12.93
C THR A 54 -6.73 -8.13 11.46
N ASP A 55 -7.57 -7.22 10.96
CA ASP A 55 -7.94 -7.16 9.54
C ASP A 55 -6.86 -6.45 8.72
N VAL A 56 -6.23 -5.43 9.32
CA VAL A 56 -5.18 -4.64 8.68
C VAL A 56 -3.96 -4.53 9.60
N LEU A 57 -2.81 -4.98 9.10
CA LEU A 57 -1.52 -4.82 9.77
C LEU A 57 -0.73 -3.69 9.11
N VAL A 58 -0.41 -2.66 9.88
CA VAL A 58 0.45 -1.54 9.45
C VAL A 58 1.82 -1.66 10.11
N ILE A 59 2.87 -1.73 9.30
CA ILE A 59 4.24 -1.82 9.78
C ILE A 59 4.92 -0.47 9.62
N GLY A 60 5.20 0.18 10.74
CA GLY A 60 5.76 1.52 10.85
C GLY A 60 4.70 2.60 11.08
N TYR A 61 4.94 3.49 12.05
CA TYR A 61 4.05 4.58 12.42
C TYR A 61 4.65 5.96 12.06
N GLY A 62 5.18 6.06 10.83
CA GLY A 62 5.45 7.33 10.17
C GLY A 62 4.18 7.95 9.60
N GLY A 63 4.25 9.10 8.94
CA GLY A 63 3.08 9.79 8.40
C GLY A 63 2.19 8.91 7.52
N ALA A 64 2.78 8.13 6.62
CA ALA A 64 2.01 7.22 5.76
C ALA A 64 1.32 6.10 6.54
N GLY A 65 2.01 5.50 7.54
CA GLY A 65 1.43 4.46 8.39
C GLY A 65 0.32 5.00 9.29
N MET A 66 0.50 6.20 9.83
CA MET A 66 -0.52 6.90 10.60
C MET A 66 -1.80 7.09 9.77
N TRP A 67 -1.68 7.67 8.58
CA TRP A 67 -2.82 7.88 7.70
C TRP A 67 -3.49 6.57 7.27
N ALA A 68 -2.71 5.58 6.86
CA ALA A 68 -3.24 4.27 6.48
C ALA A 68 -4.03 3.61 7.63
N SER A 69 -3.50 3.67 8.85
CA SER A 69 -4.18 3.10 10.03
C SER A 69 -5.44 3.87 10.40
N LEU A 70 -5.40 5.20 10.31
CA LEU A 70 -6.53 6.07 10.64
C LEU A 70 -7.69 5.84 9.66
N ILE A 71 -7.42 5.87 8.36
CA ILE A 71 -8.46 5.64 7.33
C ILE A 71 -9.02 4.22 7.41
N ALA A 72 -8.16 3.21 7.58
CA ALA A 72 -8.61 1.83 7.71
C ALA A 72 -9.52 1.63 8.93
N ALA A 73 -9.19 2.25 10.06
CA ALA A 73 -10.00 2.15 11.27
C ALA A 73 -11.29 2.98 11.20
N ASP A 74 -11.19 4.23 10.74
CA ASP A 74 -12.30 5.18 10.80
C ASP A 74 -13.25 5.06 9.59
N GLU A 75 -12.73 5.08 8.37
CA GLU A 75 -13.59 5.04 7.18
C GLU A 75 -13.95 3.61 6.75
N CYS A 76 -13.02 2.67 6.89
CA CYS A 76 -13.26 1.28 6.52
C CYS A 76 -13.76 0.41 7.68
N GLN A 77 -13.81 0.93 8.91
CA GLN A 77 -14.27 0.24 10.13
C GLN A 77 -13.53 -1.09 10.36
N GLN A 78 -12.26 -1.15 10.00
CA GLN A 78 -11.43 -2.33 10.14
C GLN A 78 -10.72 -2.36 11.51
N LYS A 79 -10.48 -3.55 12.03
CA LYS A 79 -9.59 -3.75 13.18
C LYS A 79 -8.15 -3.60 12.71
N VAL A 80 -7.45 -2.60 13.23
CA VAL A 80 -6.09 -2.26 12.80
C VAL A 80 -5.09 -2.56 13.92
N LEU A 81 -3.96 -3.19 13.55
CA LEU A 81 -2.79 -3.32 14.39
C LEU A 81 -1.64 -2.54 13.76
N VAL A 82 -1.03 -1.66 14.54
CA VAL A 82 0.16 -0.91 14.11
C VAL A 82 1.37 -1.42 14.87
N LEU A 83 2.41 -1.79 14.15
CA LEU A 83 3.70 -2.18 14.70
C LEU A 83 4.73 -1.09 14.41
N GLU A 84 5.32 -0.52 15.45
CA GLU A 84 6.36 0.51 15.35
C GLU A 84 7.61 0.07 16.14
N LYS A 85 8.78 0.21 15.52
CA LYS A 85 10.05 -0.15 16.16
C LYS A 85 10.61 0.91 17.11
N ALA A 86 10.20 2.18 16.93
CA ALA A 86 10.64 3.27 17.77
C ALA A 86 10.00 3.15 19.16
N PRO A 87 10.74 3.42 20.24
CA PRO A 87 10.24 3.28 21.61
C PRO A 87 9.29 4.39 22.04
N ILE A 88 9.01 5.34 21.16
CA ILE A 88 8.18 6.52 21.40
C ILE A 88 7.11 6.65 20.32
N GLU A 89 5.98 7.20 20.68
CA GLU A 89 4.87 7.45 19.78
C GLU A 89 5.29 8.30 18.58
N GLY A 90 4.90 7.86 17.40
CA GLY A 90 5.22 8.50 16.14
C GLY A 90 6.67 8.28 15.71
N GLY A 91 6.85 7.55 14.64
CA GLY A 91 8.14 7.20 14.07
C GLY A 91 8.43 7.91 12.75
N GLY A 92 9.55 7.55 12.15
CA GLY A 92 9.97 7.97 10.84
C GLY A 92 10.32 9.45 10.71
N ASN A 93 10.56 9.85 9.47
CA ASN A 93 10.93 11.24 9.14
C ASN A 93 9.80 12.25 9.39
N SER A 94 8.56 11.81 9.37
CA SER A 94 7.40 12.69 9.60
C SER A 94 7.43 13.37 10.97
N ARG A 95 8.11 12.77 11.94
CA ARG A 95 8.25 13.35 13.27
C ARG A 95 9.25 14.49 13.34
N ILE A 96 10.25 14.48 12.46
CA ILE A 96 11.38 15.40 12.49
C ILE A 96 11.43 16.35 11.28
N ASN A 97 10.40 16.30 10.42
CA ASN A 97 10.24 17.26 9.35
C ASN A 97 9.72 18.61 9.88
N ASN A 98 9.62 19.60 9.01
CA ASN A 98 9.15 20.94 9.39
C ASN A 98 7.62 21.00 9.64
N GLY A 99 6.91 19.89 9.53
CA GLY A 99 5.46 19.85 9.66
C GLY A 99 4.72 20.44 8.46
N GLU A 100 5.40 20.61 7.34
CA GLU A 100 4.78 21.09 6.11
C GLU A 100 3.76 20.09 5.59
N TRP A 101 2.58 20.61 5.29
CA TRP A 101 1.50 19.85 4.72
C TRP A 101 0.97 20.54 3.46
N THR A 102 0.88 19.81 2.38
CA THR A 102 0.47 20.39 1.10
C THR A 102 -1.05 20.52 1.06
N ILE A 103 -1.50 21.75 0.88
CA ILE A 103 -2.90 22.10 0.63
C ILE A 103 -3.01 22.61 -0.80
N ILE A 104 -3.90 22.04 -1.57
CA ILE A 104 -4.14 22.42 -2.96
C ILE A 104 -5.60 22.82 -3.11
N GLU A 105 -5.86 23.97 -3.71
CA GLU A 105 -7.18 24.39 -4.12
C GLU A 105 -7.61 23.58 -5.35
N GLU A 106 -8.89 23.23 -5.45
CA GLU A 106 -9.44 22.37 -6.53
C GLU A 106 -9.14 22.95 -7.93
N ASP A 107 -9.23 24.27 -8.09
CA ASP A 107 -8.95 24.97 -9.33
C ASP A 107 -7.46 25.08 -9.68
N LYS A 108 -6.56 24.66 -8.78
CA LYS A 108 -5.11 24.67 -8.94
C LYS A 108 -4.50 23.30 -9.20
N LYS A 109 -5.31 22.26 -9.32
CA LYS A 109 -4.84 20.87 -9.51
C LYS A 109 -3.84 20.73 -10.65
N GLU A 110 -4.20 21.22 -11.84
CA GLU A 110 -3.35 21.11 -13.03
C GLU A 110 -2.02 21.87 -12.85
N LEU A 111 -2.09 23.06 -12.30
CA LEU A 111 -0.89 23.84 -12.01
C LEU A 111 0.05 23.11 -11.07
N PHE A 112 -0.51 22.43 -10.07
CA PHE A 112 0.28 21.67 -9.10
C PHE A 112 0.82 20.37 -9.70
N ALA A 113 0.06 19.71 -10.54
CA ALA A 113 0.54 18.55 -11.29
C ALA A 113 1.75 18.92 -12.19
N ASP A 114 1.66 20.05 -12.90
CA ASP A 114 2.76 20.56 -13.71
C ASP A 114 3.98 20.93 -12.86
N TYR A 115 3.76 21.53 -11.69
CA TYR A 115 4.83 21.80 -10.74
C TYR A 115 5.55 20.51 -10.32
N ILE A 116 4.81 19.44 -9.99
CA ILE A 116 5.42 18.15 -9.61
C ILE A 116 6.16 17.52 -10.79
N ARG A 117 5.62 17.58 -12.01
CA ARG A 117 6.33 17.12 -13.22
C ARG A 117 7.66 17.82 -13.40
N ALA A 118 7.66 19.14 -13.25
CA ALA A 118 8.88 19.95 -13.33
C ALA A 118 9.85 19.65 -12.20
N PHE A 119 9.37 19.61 -10.96
CA PHE A 119 10.18 19.34 -9.76
C PHE A 119 10.84 17.97 -9.79
N THR A 120 10.15 16.97 -10.28
CA THR A 120 10.68 15.60 -10.39
C THR A 120 11.43 15.35 -11.70
N HIS A 121 11.57 16.36 -12.54
CA HIS A 121 12.20 16.26 -13.86
C HIS A 121 11.57 15.16 -14.74
N GLY A 122 10.25 15.02 -14.68
CA GLY A 122 9.51 14.02 -15.43
C GLY A 122 9.78 12.56 -15.01
N LYS A 123 10.36 12.33 -13.83
CA LYS A 123 10.67 10.98 -13.33
C LYS A 123 9.52 10.30 -12.62
N THR A 124 8.54 11.08 -12.17
CA THR A 124 7.33 10.54 -11.52
C THR A 124 6.29 10.22 -12.59
N PRO A 125 5.74 9.00 -12.62
CA PRO A 125 4.65 8.64 -13.52
C PRO A 125 3.42 9.52 -13.34
N ASP A 126 2.72 9.85 -14.44
CA ASP A 126 1.56 10.73 -14.40
C ASP A 126 0.42 10.18 -13.53
N ASP A 127 0.17 8.88 -13.55
CA ASP A 127 -0.84 8.23 -12.70
C ASP A 127 -0.56 8.40 -11.20
N MET A 128 0.70 8.47 -10.80
CA MET A 128 1.08 8.77 -9.42
C MET A 128 0.88 10.25 -9.08
N ILE A 129 1.18 11.15 -10.03
CA ILE A 129 0.95 12.59 -9.85
C ILE A 129 -0.53 12.85 -9.70
N ASP A 130 -1.35 12.29 -10.59
CA ASP A 130 -2.81 12.45 -10.57
C ASP A 130 -3.41 11.92 -9.27
N ALA A 131 -3.01 10.74 -8.82
CA ALA A 131 -3.45 10.17 -7.55
C ALA A 131 -3.09 11.10 -6.38
N TRP A 132 -1.86 11.60 -6.33
CA TRP A 132 -1.39 12.48 -5.26
C TRP A 132 -2.12 13.82 -5.25
N VAL A 133 -2.28 14.48 -6.41
CA VAL A 133 -2.96 15.78 -6.52
C VAL A 133 -4.43 15.65 -6.13
N ASN A 134 -5.11 14.59 -6.58
CA ASN A 134 -6.51 14.35 -6.26
C ASN A 134 -6.75 14.11 -4.76
N GLU A 135 -5.81 13.46 -4.07
CA GLU A 135 -5.92 13.30 -2.61
C GLU A 135 -5.50 14.56 -1.85
N ALA A 136 -4.53 15.32 -2.36
CA ALA A 136 -4.02 16.50 -1.67
C ALA A 136 -5.05 17.65 -1.55
N VAL A 137 -6.02 17.74 -2.45
CA VAL A 137 -7.14 18.70 -2.31
C VAL A 137 -8.07 18.36 -1.15
N ARG A 138 -8.07 17.11 -0.69
CA ARG A 138 -8.87 16.66 0.46
C ARG A 138 -8.19 16.90 1.80
N ASN A 139 -6.96 17.41 1.79
CA ASN A 139 -6.19 17.58 3.02
C ASN A 139 -6.85 18.51 4.04
N THR A 140 -7.54 19.57 3.60
CA THR A 140 -8.30 20.45 4.51
C THR A 140 -9.50 19.73 5.12
N GLU A 141 -10.22 18.91 4.34
CA GLU A 141 -11.32 18.08 4.83
C GLU A 141 -10.85 17.13 5.93
N TYR A 142 -9.71 16.47 5.72
CA TYR A 142 -9.11 15.58 6.73
C TYR A 142 -8.62 16.35 7.96
N ALA A 143 -8.03 17.54 7.76
CA ALA A 143 -7.58 18.37 8.87
C ALA A 143 -8.77 18.75 9.77
N ASP A 144 -9.84 19.22 9.19
CA ASP A 144 -11.07 19.59 9.92
C ASP A 144 -11.70 18.38 10.61
N LYS A 145 -11.82 17.25 9.90
CA LYS A 145 -12.39 16.01 10.43
C LYS A 145 -11.64 15.49 11.65
N TYR A 146 -10.32 15.57 11.64
CA TYR A 146 -9.47 15.04 12.71
C TYR A 146 -8.95 16.10 13.68
N GLY A 147 -9.47 17.33 13.61
CA GLY A 147 -9.13 18.41 14.55
C GLY A 147 -7.68 18.89 14.44
N MET A 148 -7.10 18.80 13.25
CA MET A 148 -5.74 19.31 13.01
C MET A 148 -5.78 20.84 12.79
N THR A 149 -4.81 21.56 13.31
CA THR A 149 -4.62 22.99 13.05
C THR A 149 -3.60 23.18 11.94
N TYR A 150 -3.89 24.05 10.98
CA TYR A 150 -3.02 24.36 9.83
C TYR A 150 -3.01 25.85 9.52
#